data_f1d37ad85b2c3ac4eafe4b2fb81a4f5d
#
_entry.id   f1d37ad85b2c3ac4eafe4b2fb81a4f5d
#
_cell.length_a   1.000
_cell.length_b   1.000
_cell.length_c   1.000
_cell.angle_alpha   90.00
_cell.angle_beta   90.00
_cell.angle_gamma   90.00
#
_symmetry.space_group_name_H-M   'P 1'
#
loop_
_entity.id
_entity.type
_entity.pdbx_description
1 polymer ?
#
loop_
_entity_poly.entity_id
_entity_poly.type
_entity_poly.pdbx_seq_one_letter_code
_entity_poly.pdbx_strand_id
1 'polypeptide(L)'
;MQKLKLLLVLFISACHTALSFIDGPLPNGGFEKGPKPVQLKGSVVTGKDAIPDWTTSGFVEYIKSGQQQGDMLLVVPEGKYAVRLGNEASIKQKVKLAKGLFYSITFSAARTCAQEEKLNVSVVPTNEKKDWGIIPIQTMYGSNGWESFACGFRADYPEGEIVIHNPGVEEDPACGPLIDSVALKVLNPPRRTRDNLLKNGNFEEGPYMSPRESWGVLIPPHAEDSHGPLPGWIVESLKAVKYVDSDHFAVPEGKRAIELVAGKESAIAQVVITYIGKVYDLTFSVGDANNACEGSMVVEAFAGQDTVQVPYQSKGKGGSVTGKLRFKAVTERTRIRFLSTFYTMKNDNSGSLCGPVIDDVKLLSVRYPNKHP
;
A
#
# COMPACT_ATOMS: atom_id res chain seq x y z
N MET A 1 -24.86 -65.69 -27.78
CA MET A 1 -23.96 -65.52 -26.61
C MET A 1 -23.09 -64.32 -26.86
N GLN A 2 -23.57 -63.17 -26.44
CA GLN A 2 -22.84 -61.84 -26.57
C GLN A 2 -22.04 -61.59 -25.30
N LYS A 3 -20.73 -61.52 -25.45
CA LYS A 3 -19.83 -61.14 -24.32
C LYS A 3 -19.86 -59.64 -24.11
N LEU A 4 -20.47 -59.20 -22.99
CA LEU A 4 -20.49 -57.88 -22.50
C LEU A 4 -19.08 -57.54 -21.92
N LYS A 5 -18.30 -56.67 -22.59
CA LYS A 5 -17.04 -56.14 -22.05
C LYS A 5 -17.36 -54.99 -21.13
N LEU A 6 -17.18 -55.18 -19.83
CA LEU A 6 -17.27 -54.15 -18.79
C LEU A 6 -16.01 -53.31 -18.85
N LEU A 7 -16.11 -52.07 -19.32
CA LEU A 7 -15.02 -51.09 -19.32
C LEU A 7 -14.99 -50.42 -17.95
N LEU A 8 -14.02 -50.77 -17.12
CA LEU A 8 -13.78 -50.12 -15.82
C LEU A 8 -13.02 -48.82 -16.05
N VAL A 9 -13.70 -47.67 -16.00
CA VAL A 9 -13.08 -46.35 -16.05
C VAL A 9 -12.63 -46.00 -14.64
N LEU A 10 -11.34 -46.12 -14.39
CA LEU A 10 -10.70 -45.59 -13.18
C LEU A 10 -10.66 -44.07 -13.26
N PHE A 11 -11.55 -43.40 -12.54
CA PHE A 11 -11.42 -41.98 -12.24
C PHE A 11 -10.26 -41.82 -11.24
N ILE A 12 -9.08 -41.47 -11.73
CA ILE A 12 -8.00 -40.95 -10.89
C ILE A 12 -8.40 -39.51 -10.52
N SER A 13 -9.04 -39.34 -9.36
CA SER A 13 -9.22 -38.03 -8.74
C SER A 13 -7.84 -37.53 -8.33
N ALA A 14 -7.21 -36.72 -9.19
CA ALA A 14 -6.06 -35.97 -8.82
C ALA A 14 -6.52 -34.92 -7.78
N CYS A 15 -6.35 -35.26 -6.51
CA CYS A 15 -6.50 -34.32 -5.41
C CYS A 15 -5.39 -33.29 -5.56
N HIS A 16 -5.68 -32.21 -6.32
CA HIS A 16 -4.84 -31.02 -6.30
C HIS A 16 -4.99 -30.43 -4.89
N THR A 17 -4.01 -30.68 -4.04
CA THR A 17 -3.86 -29.87 -2.83
C THR A 17 -3.66 -28.45 -3.31
N ALA A 18 -4.71 -27.65 -3.31
CA ALA A 18 -4.61 -26.22 -3.51
C ALA A 18 -3.68 -25.72 -2.40
N LEU A 19 -2.47 -25.35 -2.77
CA LEU A 19 -1.57 -24.62 -1.89
C LEU A 19 -2.31 -23.31 -1.54
N SER A 20 -2.88 -23.27 -0.36
CA SER A 20 -3.51 -22.07 0.18
C SER A 20 -2.38 -21.05 0.43
N PHE A 21 -2.17 -20.18 -0.54
CA PHE A 21 -1.31 -19.01 -0.34
C PHE A 21 -2.05 -18.02 0.57
N ILE A 22 -1.31 -17.36 1.43
CA ILE A 22 -1.87 -16.28 2.26
C ILE A 22 -2.25 -15.14 1.33
N ASP A 23 -3.51 -14.71 1.40
CA ASP A 23 -4.06 -13.55 0.69
C ASP A 23 -4.96 -12.78 1.67
N GLY A 24 -4.34 -12.00 2.54
CA GLY A 24 -4.98 -11.28 3.63
C GLY A 24 -4.12 -11.25 4.91
N PRO A 25 -4.74 -11.16 6.09
CA PRO A 25 -4.01 -11.12 7.36
C PRO A 25 -3.07 -12.33 7.54
N LEU A 26 -1.85 -12.07 7.98
CA LEU A 26 -0.91 -13.13 8.36
C LEU A 26 -1.42 -13.91 9.59
N PRO A 27 -1.03 -15.18 9.76
CA PRO A 27 -1.26 -15.89 11.02
C PRO A 27 -0.80 -15.04 12.20
N ASN A 28 -1.73 -14.71 13.10
CA ASN A 28 -1.52 -13.81 14.23
C ASN A 28 -0.91 -12.44 13.83
N GLY A 29 -1.27 -11.91 12.67
CA GLY A 29 -0.77 -10.62 12.18
C GLY A 29 -1.28 -9.41 12.99
N GLY A 30 -2.39 -9.55 13.70
CA GLY A 30 -2.92 -8.59 14.67
C GLY A 30 -2.52 -8.89 16.10
N PHE A 31 -1.59 -9.78 16.35
CA PHE A 31 -1.01 -10.11 17.67
C PHE A 31 -2.00 -10.49 18.78
N GLU A 32 -3.24 -10.88 18.46
CA GLU A 32 -4.27 -11.22 19.45
C GLU A 32 -3.98 -12.50 20.24
N LYS A 33 -3.09 -13.37 19.72
CA LYS A 33 -2.55 -14.52 20.45
C LYS A 33 -1.20 -14.12 21.03
N GLY A 34 -1.16 -13.86 22.33
CA GLY A 34 0.04 -13.37 23.02
C GLY A 34 0.90 -14.45 23.67
N PRO A 35 2.03 -14.01 24.27
CA PRO A 35 2.90 -14.85 25.09
C PRO A 35 2.18 -15.43 26.30
N LYS A 36 2.64 -16.57 26.79
CA LYS A 36 2.21 -17.08 28.09
C LYS A 36 2.72 -16.15 29.21
N PRO A 37 2.01 -16.04 30.36
CA PRO A 37 2.43 -15.16 31.48
C PRO A 37 3.89 -15.35 31.91
N VAL A 38 4.39 -16.59 31.89
CA VAL A 38 5.78 -16.91 32.24
C VAL A 38 6.81 -16.44 31.22
N GLN A 39 6.36 -16.01 30.03
CA GLN A 39 7.19 -15.50 28.94
C GLN A 39 7.13 -13.96 28.87
N LEU A 40 6.56 -13.31 29.88
CA LEU A 40 6.50 -11.86 30.02
C LEU A 40 7.19 -11.42 31.31
N LYS A 41 7.97 -10.35 31.22
CA LYS A 41 8.48 -9.58 32.37
C LYS A 41 7.90 -8.18 32.26
N GLY A 42 6.76 -7.94 32.92
CA GLY A 42 5.91 -6.79 32.63
C GLY A 42 5.31 -6.93 31.23
N SER A 43 5.55 -5.97 30.35
CA SER A 43 5.21 -6.03 28.92
C SER A 43 6.32 -6.65 28.05
N VAL A 44 7.53 -6.82 28.58
CA VAL A 44 8.69 -7.30 27.82
C VAL A 44 8.58 -8.78 27.55
N VAL A 45 8.72 -9.16 26.28
CA VAL A 45 8.67 -10.55 25.80
C VAL A 45 9.99 -11.23 26.11
N THR A 46 9.92 -12.37 26.81
CA THR A 46 11.09 -13.19 27.17
C THR A 46 11.07 -14.50 26.40
N GLY A 47 11.94 -14.65 25.43
CA GLY A 47 12.02 -15.82 24.55
C GLY A 47 11.61 -15.51 23.13
N LYS A 48 12.44 -15.94 22.20
CA LYS A 48 12.34 -15.58 20.78
C LYS A 48 11.04 -16.03 20.07
N ASP A 49 10.43 -17.12 20.52
CA ASP A 49 9.21 -17.69 19.93
C ASP A 49 8.02 -17.60 20.90
N ALA A 50 8.00 -16.59 21.78
CA ALA A 50 6.97 -16.42 22.79
C ALA A 50 5.65 -15.91 22.21
N ILE A 51 5.68 -15.10 21.15
CA ILE A 51 4.48 -14.68 20.41
C ILE A 51 4.16 -15.76 19.38
N PRO A 52 2.99 -16.42 19.45
CA PRO A 52 2.62 -17.45 18.48
C PRO A 52 2.73 -16.96 17.03
N ASP A 53 3.30 -17.78 16.16
CA ASP A 53 3.55 -17.53 14.75
C ASP A 53 4.66 -16.51 14.45
N TRP A 54 5.25 -15.86 15.46
CA TRP A 54 6.30 -14.86 15.31
C TRP A 54 7.57 -15.22 16.08
N THR A 55 8.72 -14.96 15.46
CA THR A 55 10.04 -15.00 16.10
C THR A 55 10.47 -13.57 16.41
N THR A 56 10.87 -13.31 17.65
CA THR A 56 11.30 -11.99 18.13
C THR A 56 12.80 -11.94 18.36
N SER A 57 13.41 -10.76 18.21
CA SER A 57 14.80 -10.49 18.53
C SER A 57 14.95 -9.07 19.08
N GLY A 58 15.83 -8.88 20.05
CA GLY A 58 16.03 -7.60 20.72
C GLY A 58 14.96 -7.30 21.77
N PHE A 59 14.77 -6.03 22.07
CA PHE A 59 13.78 -5.56 23.05
C PHE A 59 12.39 -5.45 22.42
N VAL A 60 11.54 -6.43 22.67
CA VAL A 60 10.18 -6.50 22.15
C VAL A 60 9.19 -6.47 23.28
N GLU A 61 8.17 -5.63 23.20
CA GLU A 61 7.09 -5.57 24.16
C GLU A 61 5.77 -5.98 23.55
N TYR A 62 4.94 -6.66 24.33
CA TYR A 62 3.57 -7.03 24.03
C TYR A 62 2.63 -6.07 24.73
N ILE A 63 2.05 -5.16 23.97
CA ILE A 63 1.29 -4.00 24.46
C ILE A 63 -0.20 -4.29 24.39
N LYS A 64 -0.89 -4.10 25.53
CA LYS A 64 -2.35 -4.13 25.58
C LYS A 64 -2.91 -2.72 25.33
N SER A 65 -3.96 -2.61 24.53
CA SER A 65 -4.66 -1.35 24.28
C SER A 65 -5.13 -0.70 25.59
N GLY A 66 -4.87 0.60 25.75
CA GLY A 66 -5.13 1.35 26.98
C GLY A 66 -4.00 1.24 28.01
N GLN A 67 -2.87 0.63 27.69
CA GLN A 67 -1.70 0.64 28.57
C GLN A 67 -1.11 2.05 28.62
N GLN A 68 -0.88 2.56 29.83
CA GLN A 68 -0.22 3.83 30.03
C GLN A 68 1.29 3.66 30.11
N GLN A 69 2.02 4.54 29.43
CA GLN A 69 3.47 4.63 29.49
C GLN A 69 3.87 6.10 29.64
N GLY A 70 4.37 6.45 30.83
CA GLY A 70 4.51 7.86 31.19
C GLY A 70 3.16 8.57 31.06
N ASP A 71 3.13 9.67 30.33
CA ASP A 71 1.91 10.44 30.05
C ASP A 71 1.18 9.98 28.78
N MET A 72 1.71 8.97 28.07
CA MET A 72 1.13 8.46 26.82
C MET A 72 0.21 7.27 27.09
N LEU A 73 -0.98 7.32 26.48
CA LEU A 73 -1.90 6.19 26.40
C LEU A 73 -1.69 5.46 25.08
N LEU A 74 -1.26 4.21 25.15
CA LEU A 74 -1.04 3.38 23.96
C LEU A 74 -2.38 2.74 23.54
N VAL A 75 -2.91 3.19 22.42
CA VAL A 75 -4.16 2.68 21.83
C VAL A 75 -3.84 1.79 20.65
N VAL A 76 -4.44 0.60 20.60
CA VAL A 76 -4.27 -0.37 19.49
C VAL A 76 -5.43 -0.18 18.50
N PRO A 77 -5.17 -0.14 17.20
CA PRO A 77 -6.19 0.21 16.21
C PRO A 77 -7.17 -0.93 15.94
N GLU A 78 -6.69 -2.16 15.95
CA GLU A 78 -7.49 -3.37 15.73
C GLU A 78 -7.30 -4.35 16.89
N GLY A 79 -8.39 -4.88 17.43
CA GLY A 79 -8.30 -5.84 18.51
C GLY A 79 -7.91 -5.23 19.86
N LYS A 80 -6.99 -5.91 20.57
CA LYS A 80 -6.59 -5.55 21.94
C LYS A 80 -5.09 -5.45 22.14
N TYR A 81 -4.31 -5.96 21.22
CA TYR A 81 -2.86 -6.11 21.41
C TYR A 81 -2.09 -5.67 20.18
N ALA A 82 -0.91 -5.14 20.43
CA ALA A 82 0.10 -4.79 19.41
C ALA A 82 1.49 -5.15 19.94
N VAL A 83 2.49 -5.09 19.06
CA VAL A 83 3.89 -5.30 19.43
C VAL A 83 4.65 -3.99 19.30
N ARG A 84 5.47 -3.63 20.31
CA ARG A 84 6.42 -2.51 20.24
C ARG A 84 7.82 -3.03 20.03
N LEU A 85 8.54 -2.43 19.09
CA LEU A 85 9.92 -2.75 18.77
C LEU A 85 10.85 -1.67 19.33
N GLY A 86 11.59 -1.97 20.40
CA GLY A 86 12.65 -1.10 20.89
C GLY A 86 13.86 -1.08 19.95
N ASN A 87 14.95 -0.46 20.42
CA ASN A 87 16.19 -0.33 19.64
C ASN A 87 16.68 -1.67 19.09
N GLU A 88 17.04 -1.71 17.79
CA GLU A 88 17.55 -2.88 17.09
C GLU A 88 16.68 -4.14 17.21
N ALA A 89 15.42 -3.98 17.62
CA ALA A 89 14.49 -5.09 17.77
C ALA A 89 13.83 -5.47 16.45
N SER A 90 13.44 -6.74 16.32
CA SER A 90 12.73 -7.23 15.14
C SER A 90 11.71 -8.31 15.47
N ILE A 91 10.68 -8.38 14.63
CA ILE A 91 9.76 -9.51 14.53
C ILE A 91 9.87 -10.15 13.15
N LYS A 92 9.72 -11.47 13.09
CA LYS A 92 9.89 -12.25 11.87
C LYS A 92 8.84 -13.33 11.76
N GLN A 93 8.35 -13.56 10.53
CA GLN A 93 7.46 -14.68 10.26
C GLN A 93 7.80 -15.35 8.93
N LYS A 94 7.87 -16.69 8.95
CA LYS A 94 8.04 -17.49 7.73
C LYS A 94 6.72 -17.62 7.00
N VAL A 95 6.76 -17.41 5.68
CA VAL A 95 5.60 -17.48 4.80
C VAL A 95 5.88 -18.36 3.59
N LYS A 96 4.86 -19.09 3.15
CA LYS A 96 4.90 -19.83 1.89
C LYS A 96 4.51 -18.88 0.75
N LEU A 97 5.28 -18.90 -0.31
CA LEU A 97 5.13 -18.01 -1.46
C LEU A 97 5.02 -18.82 -2.75
N ALA A 98 4.33 -18.29 -3.74
CA ALA A 98 4.40 -18.82 -5.10
C ALA A 98 5.50 -18.10 -5.87
N LYS A 99 6.54 -18.83 -6.25
CA LYS A 99 7.66 -18.28 -7.03
C LYS A 99 7.16 -17.59 -8.30
N GLY A 100 7.64 -16.38 -8.53
CA GLY A 100 7.31 -15.56 -9.69
C GLY A 100 6.09 -14.66 -9.51
N LEU A 101 5.27 -14.85 -8.47
CA LEU A 101 4.16 -13.96 -8.16
C LEU A 101 4.62 -12.70 -7.43
N PHE A 102 3.82 -11.65 -7.58
CA PHE A 102 4.01 -10.39 -6.87
C PHE A 102 3.14 -10.37 -5.62
N TYR A 103 3.67 -9.77 -4.58
CA TYR A 103 3.02 -9.65 -3.27
C TYR A 103 3.12 -8.23 -2.75
N SER A 104 2.17 -7.85 -1.92
CA SER A 104 2.23 -6.68 -1.06
C SER A 104 2.20 -7.12 0.40
N ILE A 105 3.14 -6.62 1.20
CA ILE A 105 3.05 -6.64 2.66
C ILE A 105 2.40 -5.33 3.08
N THR A 106 1.37 -5.41 3.92
CA THR A 106 0.75 -4.25 4.57
C THR A 106 0.86 -4.42 6.08
N PHE A 107 1.13 -3.35 6.79
CA PHE A 107 1.18 -3.32 8.24
C PHE A 107 0.81 -1.94 8.75
N SER A 108 0.31 -1.86 9.97
CA SER A 108 0.02 -0.61 10.66
C SER A 108 1.11 -0.31 11.69
N ALA A 109 1.47 0.95 11.81
CA ALA A 109 2.47 1.41 12.76
C ALA A 109 2.07 2.74 13.41
N ALA A 110 2.49 2.92 14.67
CA ALA A 110 2.32 4.17 15.41
C ALA A 110 3.58 4.53 16.19
N ARG A 111 3.85 5.82 16.31
CA ARG A 111 4.95 6.34 17.14
C ARG A 111 4.64 6.22 18.61
N THR A 112 5.65 5.96 19.40
CA THR A 112 5.57 5.93 20.87
C THR A 112 6.52 6.89 21.57
N CYS A 113 7.48 7.45 20.84
CA CYS A 113 8.49 8.36 21.38
C CYS A 113 8.51 9.70 20.66
N ALA A 114 9.14 10.69 21.26
CA ALA A 114 9.29 12.03 20.66
C ALA A 114 10.32 12.04 19.52
N GLN A 115 11.30 11.14 19.56
CA GLN A 115 12.32 10.99 18.52
C GLN A 115 11.72 10.47 17.21
N GLU A 116 12.51 10.57 16.15
CA GLU A 116 12.13 10.04 14.84
C GLU A 116 12.20 8.50 14.86
N GLU A 117 11.05 7.86 14.78
CA GLU A 117 10.96 6.40 14.70
C GLU A 117 10.96 5.92 13.26
N LYS A 118 11.58 4.78 13.01
CA LYS A 118 11.79 4.21 11.67
C LYS A 118 11.57 2.71 11.71
N LEU A 119 11.19 2.16 10.57
CA LEU A 119 11.11 0.73 10.34
C LEU A 119 11.85 0.34 9.06
N ASN A 120 12.51 -0.79 9.11
CA ASN A 120 13.03 -1.49 7.95
C ASN A 120 12.20 -2.77 7.77
N VAL A 121 11.56 -2.91 6.60
CA VAL A 121 10.77 -4.09 6.26
C VAL A 121 11.45 -4.82 5.11
N SER A 122 11.63 -6.13 5.23
CA SER A 122 12.29 -6.93 4.21
C SER A 122 11.69 -8.33 4.11
N VAL A 123 11.97 -9.04 3.01
CA VAL A 123 11.69 -10.47 2.85
C VAL A 123 12.97 -11.19 2.51
N VAL A 124 13.31 -12.20 3.33
CA VAL A 124 14.55 -12.99 3.21
C VAL A 124 14.18 -14.47 3.01
N PRO A 125 14.81 -15.25 2.12
CA PRO A 125 15.81 -14.85 1.15
C PRO A 125 15.17 -14.21 -0.09
N THR A 126 15.83 -13.18 -0.61
CA THR A 126 15.58 -12.67 -1.95
C THR A 126 16.91 -12.67 -2.70
N ASN A 127 16.92 -12.89 -4.02
CA ASN A 127 18.12 -12.79 -4.85
C ASN A 127 18.74 -11.38 -4.84
N GLU A 128 17.91 -10.41 -4.53
CA GLU A 128 18.29 -9.05 -4.23
C GLU A 128 17.89 -8.81 -2.78
N LYS A 129 18.74 -8.23 -1.97
CA LYS A 129 18.34 -7.64 -0.70
C LYS A 129 17.33 -6.55 -1.04
N LYS A 130 16.05 -6.91 -1.16
CA LYS A 130 14.98 -5.92 -1.23
C LYS A 130 14.78 -5.38 0.15
N ASP A 131 15.63 -4.44 0.44
CA ASP A 131 15.49 -3.48 1.48
C ASP A 131 14.62 -2.36 0.87
N TRP A 132 13.35 -2.26 1.28
CA TRP A 132 12.50 -1.14 0.87
C TRP A 132 12.96 0.17 1.48
N GLY A 133 14.14 0.17 2.08
CA GLY A 133 14.70 1.30 2.77
C GLY A 133 14.04 1.54 4.13
N ILE A 134 14.45 2.65 4.70
CA ILE A 134 13.93 3.10 6.00
C ILE A 134 12.59 3.80 5.76
N ILE A 135 11.53 3.30 6.38
CA ILE A 135 10.21 3.90 6.41
C ILE A 135 10.11 4.76 7.67
N PRO A 136 10.10 6.10 7.55
CA PRO A 136 9.90 6.97 8.70
C PRO A 136 8.45 6.89 9.18
N ILE A 137 8.24 6.68 10.46
CA ILE A 137 6.93 6.66 11.10
C ILE A 137 6.65 8.06 11.62
N GLN A 138 6.02 8.89 10.78
CA GLN A 138 5.85 10.32 11.06
C GLN A 138 4.48 10.69 11.62
N THR A 139 3.47 9.83 11.44
CA THR A 139 2.07 10.06 11.86
C THR A 139 1.47 11.39 11.34
N MET A 140 1.84 11.76 10.12
CA MET A 140 1.43 13.03 9.48
C MET A 140 0.12 12.91 8.69
N TYR A 141 -0.31 11.70 8.35
CA TYR A 141 -1.40 11.44 7.41
C TYR A 141 -2.63 10.82 8.07
N GLY A 142 -2.50 10.35 9.30
CA GLY A 142 -3.56 9.74 10.12
C GLY A 142 -3.91 10.62 11.32
N SER A 143 -5.23 10.81 11.58
CA SER A 143 -5.72 11.62 12.70
C SER A 143 -5.72 10.88 14.04
N ASN A 144 -5.52 9.56 14.02
CA ASN A 144 -5.59 8.68 15.18
C ASN A 144 -4.22 8.22 15.71
N GLY A 145 -3.13 8.75 15.17
CA GLY A 145 -1.76 8.39 15.54
C GLY A 145 -1.23 7.11 14.90
N TRP A 146 -2.03 6.43 14.08
CA TRP A 146 -1.65 5.24 13.32
C TRP A 146 -1.62 5.50 11.83
N GLU A 147 -0.72 4.82 11.15
CA GLU A 147 -0.60 4.81 9.70
C GLU A 147 -0.35 3.39 9.22
N SER A 148 -1.01 2.99 8.13
CA SER A 148 -0.73 1.72 7.46
C SER A 148 0.18 1.95 6.27
N PHE A 149 1.15 1.07 6.09
CA PHE A 149 2.15 1.12 5.02
C PHE A 149 2.09 -0.14 4.17
N ALA A 150 2.36 -0.01 2.89
CA ALA A 150 2.49 -1.14 2.00
C ALA A 150 3.83 -1.15 1.26
N CYS A 151 4.44 -2.33 1.19
CA CYS A 151 5.64 -2.62 0.40
C CYS A 151 5.37 -3.76 -0.56
N GLY A 152 5.89 -3.68 -1.79
CA GLY A 152 5.69 -4.72 -2.79
C GLY A 152 6.96 -5.51 -3.08
N PHE A 153 6.85 -6.79 -3.42
CA PHE A 153 7.97 -7.62 -3.84
C PHE A 153 7.54 -8.73 -4.80
N ARG A 154 8.51 -9.26 -5.52
CA ARG A 154 8.35 -10.49 -6.29
C ARG A 154 8.94 -11.65 -5.52
N ALA A 155 8.23 -12.77 -5.43
CA ALA A 155 8.72 -13.97 -4.80
C ALA A 155 9.69 -14.71 -5.73
N ASP A 156 10.96 -14.81 -5.36
CA ASP A 156 11.98 -15.55 -6.10
C ASP A 156 12.13 -16.99 -5.60
N TYR A 157 11.61 -17.27 -4.41
CA TYR A 157 11.65 -18.57 -3.74
C TYR A 157 10.26 -19.02 -3.28
N PRO A 158 10.04 -20.32 -3.05
CA PRO A 158 8.75 -20.84 -2.58
C PRO A 158 8.47 -20.55 -1.10
N GLU A 159 9.46 -20.02 -0.39
CA GLU A 159 9.36 -19.61 1.01
C GLU A 159 10.16 -18.33 1.21
N GLY A 160 9.70 -17.49 2.14
CA GLY A 160 10.39 -16.28 2.59
C GLY A 160 10.17 -16.04 4.07
N GLU A 161 11.01 -15.22 4.66
CA GLU A 161 10.83 -14.70 6.02
C GLU A 161 10.59 -13.21 5.94
N ILE A 162 9.38 -12.78 6.32
CA ILE A 162 9.06 -11.36 6.50
C ILE A 162 9.76 -10.90 7.77
N VAL A 163 10.50 -9.80 7.67
CA VAL A 163 11.21 -9.17 8.78
C VAL A 163 10.76 -7.74 8.92
N ILE A 164 10.28 -7.35 10.09
CA ILE A 164 10.02 -5.96 10.48
C ILE A 164 11.01 -5.62 11.58
N HIS A 165 11.86 -4.63 11.33
CA HIS A 165 13.00 -4.27 12.18
C HIS A 165 12.99 -2.78 12.50
N ASN A 166 13.19 -2.42 13.76
CA ASN A 166 13.47 -1.06 14.17
C ASN A 166 15.00 -0.83 14.20
N PRO A 167 15.59 -0.08 13.26
CA PRO A 167 17.01 0.24 13.24
C PRO A 167 17.39 1.39 14.18
N GLY A 168 16.49 1.80 15.08
CA GLY A 168 16.72 2.87 16.05
C GLY A 168 17.77 2.48 17.08
N VAL A 169 18.54 3.48 17.54
CA VAL A 169 19.56 3.38 18.57
C VAL A 169 19.41 4.52 19.59
N GLU A 170 18.16 4.78 19.97
CA GLU A 170 17.78 5.87 20.86
C GLU A 170 18.34 5.66 22.28
N GLU A 171 18.43 6.73 23.08
CA GLU A 171 18.92 6.70 24.45
C GLU A 171 18.07 5.78 25.34
N ASP A 172 16.74 5.83 25.18
CA ASP A 172 15.83 4.85 25.78
C ASP A 172 15.73 3.61 24.88
N PRO A 173 16.24 2.44 25.32
CA PRO A 173 16.21 1.23 24.52
C PRO A 173 14.80 0.68 24.24
N ALA A 174 13.80 1.12 24.98
CA ALA A 174 12.40 0.78 24.76
C ALA A 174 11.71 1.68 23.71
N CYS A 175 12.39 2.74 23.28
CA CYS A 175 11.84 3.67 22.30
C CYS A 175 11.73 3.02 20.92
N GLY A 176 10.54 3.06 20.34
CA GLY A 176 10.31 2.53 19.01
C GLY A 176 8.84 2.27 18.71
N PRO A 177 8.50 2.04 17.44
CA PRO A 177 7.12 2.03 16.99
C PRO A 177 6.32 0.82 17.47
N LEU A 178 5.02 1.04 17.64
CA LEU A 178 4.02 -0.03 17.69
C LEU A 178 3.77 -0.58 16.29
N ILE A 179 3.56 -1.88 16.19
CA ILE A 179 3.25 -2.61 14.96
C ILE A 179 1.97 -3.42 15.19
N ASP A 180 1.09 -3.42 14.19
CA ASP A 180 -0.15 -4.20 14.20
C ASP A 180 -0.61 -4.54 12.78
N SER A 181 -1.65 -5.37 12.65
CA SER A 181 -2.41 -5.62 11.41
C SER A 181 -1.54 -6.04 10.21
N VAL A 182 -0.57 -6.93 10.44
CA VAL A 182 0.33 -7.39 9.37
C VAL A 182 -0.41 -8.35 8.42
N ALA A 183 -0.39 -8.02 7.13
CA ALA A 183 -1.06 -8.78 6.08
C ALA A 183 -0.15 -9.00 4.86
N LEU A 184 -0.43 -10.05 4.10
CA LEU A 184 0.24 -10.38 2.84
C LEU A 184 -0.82 -10.62 1.77
N LYS A 185 -0.77 -9.88 0.66
CA LYS A 185 -1.68 -10.00 -0.47
C LYS A 185 -0.94 -10.38 -1.75
N VAL A 186 -1.48 -11.31 -2.51
CA VAL A 186 -1.05 -11.57 -3.88
C VAL A 186 -1.53 -10.43 -4.77
N LEU A 187 -0.60 -9.81 -5.52
CA LEU A 187 -0.92 -8.80 -6.50
C LEU A 187 -1.08 -9.42 -7.88
N ASN A 188 -2.20 -9.15 -8.52
CA ASN A 188 -2.39 -9.56 -9.90
C ASN A 188 -1.54 -8.70 -10.84
N PRO A 189 -1.01 -9.26 -11.93
CA PRO A 189 -0.32 -8.47 -12.94
C PRO A 189 -1.22 -7.34 -13.44
N PRO A 190 -0.69 -6.11 -13.56
CA PRO A 190 -1.48 -4.97 -13.96
C PRO A 190 -2.02 -5.16 -15.37
N ARG A 191 -3.35 -5.13 -15.51
CA ARG A 191 -4.04 -5.34 -16.78
C ARG A 191 -4.38 -4.01 -17.42
N ARG A 192 -4.33 -3.98 -18.76
CA ARG A 192 -4.95 -2.92 -19.54
C ARG A 192 -6.43 -3.25 -19.71
N THR A 193 -7.29 -2.28 -19.49
CA THR A 193 -8.67 -2.38 -19.96
C THR A 193 -8.67 -2.19 -21.48
N ARG A 194 -9.76 -2.60 -22.14
CA ARG A 194 -9.87 -2.47 -23.59
C ARG A 194 -9.70 -1.00 -24.00
N ASP A 195 -8.81 -0.77 -24.95
CA ASP A 195 -8.46 0.55 -25.51
C ASP A 195 -7.68 1.50 -24.57
N ASN A 196 -7.57 1.26 -23.27
CA ASN A 196 -6.74 2.05 -22.36
C ASN A 196 -5.28 1.61 -22.43
N LEU A 197 -4.38 2.53 -22.75
CA LEU A 197 -2.93 2.26 -22.79
C LEU A 197 -2.31 2.15 -21.39
N LEU A 198 -2.94 2.77 -20.39
CA LEU A 198 -2.53 2.66 -19.00
C LEU A 198 -2.99 1.32 -18.40
N LYS A 199 -2.14 0.77 -17.56
CA LYS A 199 -2.44 -0.40 -16.74
C LYS A 199 -2.97 0.08 -15.40
N ASN A 200 -3.97 -0.62 -14.85
CA ASN A 200 -4.52 -0.32 -13.53
C ASN A 200 -4.90 1.18 -13.36
N GLY A 201 -5.49 1.78 -14.40
CA GLY A 201 -5.86 3.19 -14.38
C GLY A 201 -7.03 3.52 -13.44
N ASN A 202 -7.78 2.51 -13.04
CA ASN A 202 -8.85 2.57 -12.05
C ASN A 202 -8.39 2.16 -10.64
N PHE A 203 -7.11 1.91 -10.42
CA PHE A 203 -6.49 1.56 -9.13
C PHE A 203 -7.12 0.37 -8.37
N GLU A 204 -7.95 -0.45 -9.01
CA GLU A 204 -8.63 -1.58 -8.34
C GLU A 204 -7.67 -2.68 -7.87
N GLU A 205 -6.47 -2.77 -8.45
CA GLU A 205 -5.41 -3.65 -8.00
C GLU A 205 -4.40 -2.88 -7.15
N GLY A 206 -4.19 -3.32 -5.91
CA GLY A 206 -3.31 -2.66 -4.96
C GLY A 206 -3.14 -3.45 -3.67
N PRO A 207 -2.54 -2.85 -2.62
CA PRO A 207 -2.24 -3.52 -1.37
C PRO A 207 -3.50 -4.04 -0.64
N TYR A 208 -3.26 -4.88 0.36
CA TYR A 208 -4.32 -5.26 1.31
C TYR A 208 -4.76 -4.04 2.11
N MET A 209 -6.07 -3.90 2.29
CA MET A 209 -6.67 -2.91 3.17
C MET A 209 -7.51 -3.65 4.20
N SER A 210 -7.21 -3.42 5.48
CA SER A 210 -8.02 -3.98 6.55
C SER A 210 -9.42 -3.35 6.53
N PRO A 211 -10.49 -4.15 6.55
CA PRO A 211 -11.85 -3.63 6.60
C PRO A 211 -12.19 -2.82 7.86
N ARG A 212 -11.32 -2.88 8.87
CA ARG A 212 -11.50 -2.19 10.17
C ARG A 212 -10.71 -0.90 10.27
N GLU A 213 -9.79 -0.66 9.34
CA GLU A 213 -8.93 0.52 9.33
C GLU A 213 -9.48 1.58 8.37
N SER A 214 -9.79 2.75 8.89
CA SER A 214 -10.46 3.83 8.15
C SER A 214 -9.53 4.97 7.72
N TRP A 215 -8.19 4.76 7.71
CA TRP A 215 -7.23 5.83 7.38
C TRP A 215 -6.47 5.62 6.06
N GLY A 216 -6.74 4.50 5.36
CA GLY A 216 -6.09 4.16 4.10
C GLY A 216 -4.68 3.59 4.28
N VAL A 217 -4.01 3.26 3.18
CA VAL A 217 -2.69 2.65 3.17
C VAL A 217 -1.69 3.54 2.44
N LEU A 218 -0.62 3.91 3.12
CA LEU A 218 0.48 4.68 2.54
C LEU A 218 1.35 3.79 1.67
N ILE A 219 1.63 4.25 0.46
CA ILE A 219 2.57 3.63 -0.45
C ILE A 219 3.81 4.52 -0.50
N PRO A 220 4.92 4.10 0.13
CA PRO A 220 6.16 4.86 0.12
C PRO A 220 6.74 5.03 -1.29
N PRO A 221 7.64 5.99 -1.50
CA PRO A 221 8.34 6.17 -2.76
C PRO A 221 9.04 4.89 -3.22
N HIS A 222 8.90 4.55 -4.50
CA HIS A 222 9.60 3.44 -5.13
C HIS A 222 9.84 3.74 -6.61
N ALA A 223 11.03 3.40 -7.09
CA ALA A 223 11.48 3.75 -8.43
C ALA A 223 11.03 2.78 -9.53
N GLU A 224 10.55 1.58 -9.17
CA GLU A 224 10.23 0.51 -10.10
C GLU A 224 8.75 0.10 -10.01
N ASP A 225 8.05 0.09 -11.15
CA ASP A 225 6.67 -0.38 -11.26
C ASP A 225 6.54 -1.91 -11.15
N SER A 226 7.63 -2.64 -11.42
CA SER A 226 7.64 -4.10 -11.44
C SER A 226 7.54 -4.74 -10.05
N HIS A 227 7.80 -4.00 -8.98
CA HIS A 227 7.86 -4.51 -7.62
C HIS A 227 7.09 -3.64 -6.60
N GLY A 228 6.43 -2.59 -7.07
CA GLY A 228 5.62 -1.71 -6.22
C GLY A 228 4.33 -2.38 -5.75
N PRO A 229 3.78 -1.95 -4.60
CA PRO A 229 2.49 -2.46 -4.10
C PRO A 229 1.29 -1.92 -4.91
N LEU A 230 1.51 -0.98 -5.83
CA LEU A 230 0.52 -0.44 -6.76
C LEU A 230 0.86 -0.87 -8.20
N PRO A 231 0.34 -2.01 -8.68
CA PRO A 231 0.71 -2.58 -9.96
C PRO A 231 0.54 -1.61 -11.14
N GLY A 232 1.59 -1.44 -11.92
CA GLY A 232 1.63 -0.55 -13.09
C GLY A 232 2.01 0.89 -12.79
N TRP A 233 2.02 1.34 -11.54
CA TRP A 233 2.37 2.69 -11.14
C TRP A 233 3.62 2.74 -10.26
N ILE A 234 4.39 3.79 -10.40
CA ILE A 234 5.49 4.14 -9.52
C ILE A 234 5.11 5.36 -8.68
N VAL A 235 5.58 5.40 -7.43
CA VAL A 235 5.50 6.57 -6.57
C VAL A 235 6.84 7.28 -6.67
N GLU A 236 6.94 8.28 -7.55
CA GLU A 236 8.19 8.95 -7.92
C GLU A 236 8.45 10.24 -7.15
N SER A 237 8.00 10.30 -5.94
CA SER A 237 8.05 11.47 -5.08
C SER A 237 8.93 11.24 -3.84
N LEU A 238 9.07 12.27 -3.02
CA LEU A 238 9.82 12.20 -1.75
C LEU A 238 8.95 11.67 -0.60
N LYS A 239 7.62 11.74 -0.74
CA LYS A 239 6.63 11.33 0.25
C LYS A 239 5.71 10.26 -0.33
N ALA A 240 5.02 9.56 0.55
CA ALA A 240 4.06 8.55 0.17
C ALA A 240 2.84 9.15 -0.56
N VAL A 241 2.15 8.30 -1.31
CA VAL A 241 0.74 8.50 -1.70
C VAL A 241 -0.14 7.62 -0.83
N LYS A 242 -1.43 7.91 -0.74
CA LYS A 242 -2.37 7.12 0.06
C LYS A 242 -3.34 6.36 -0.85
N TYR A 243 -3.42 5.06 -0.67
CA TYR A 243 -4.39 4.17 -1.29
C TYR A 243 -5.65 4.14 -0.42
N VAL A 244 -6.80 4.45 -1.00
CA VAL A 244 -8.07 4.60 -0.28
C VAL A 244 -9.15 3.69 -0.87
N ASP A 245 -10.15 3.33 -0.06
CA ASP A 245 -11.28 2.48 -0.45
C ASP A 245 -12.63 3.19 -0.32
N SER A 246 -13.63 2.68 -1.04
CA SER A 246 -14.99 3.22 -1.03
C SER A 246 -15.80 2.87 0.23
N ASP A 247 -15.29 2.01 1.10
CA ASP A 247 -15.98 1.65 2.34
C ASP A 247 -15.78 2.73 3.41
N HIS A 248 -14.66 3.47 3.34
CA HIS A 248 -14.31 4.51 4.32
C HIS A 248 -14.13 5.89 3.70
N PHE A 249 -13.96 5.99 2.38
CA PHE A 249 -13.65 7.23 1.68
C PHE A 249 -14.60 7.47 0.51
N ALA A 250 -14.64 8.70 0.01
CA ALA A 250 -15.24 8.97 -1.30
C ALA A 250 -14.24 8.61 -2.40
N VAL A 251 -14.63 7.68 -3.25
CA VAL A 251 -13.89 7.23 -4.43
C VAL A 251 -14.67 7.65 -5.68
N PRO A 252 -14.04 8.30 -6.67
CA PRO A 252 -14.74 8.78 -7.86
C PRO A 252 -15.40 7.68 -8.70
N GLU A 253 -14.73 6.52 -8.86
CA GLU A 253 -15.28 5.35 -9.57
C GLU A 253 -14.80 4.05 -8.94
N GLY A 254 -15.63 3.00 -8.98
CA GLY A 254 -15.28 1.68 -8.46
C GLY A 254 -15.12 1.64 -6.95
N LYS A 255 -14.04 1.00 -6.48
CA LYS A 255 -13.78 0.74 -5.06
C LYS A 255 -12.49 1.34 -4.53
N ARG A 256 -11.58 1.79 -5.40
CA ARG A 256 -10.22 2.18 -5.02
C ARG A 256 -9.77 3.43 -5.74
N ALA A 257 -8.98 4.24 -5.06
CA ALA A 257 -8.39 5.45 -5.64
C ALA A 257 -7.05 5.80 -4.95
N ILE A 258 -6.35 6.80 -5.47
CA ILE A 258 -5.12 7.34 -4.89
C ILE A 258 -5.34 8.78 -4.41
N GLU A 259 -5.05 9.05 -3.14
CA GLU A 259 -4.97 10.40 -2.57
C GLU A 259 -3.52 10.90 -2.58
N LEU A 260 -3.27 12.07 -3.16
CA LEU A 260 -1.97 12.74 -3.23
C LEU A 260 -1.78 13.63 -1.99
N VAL A 261 -1.33 13.04 -0.88
CA VAL A 261 -1.41 13.62 0.46
C VAL A 261 -0.34 14.67 0.83
N ALA A 262 0.70 14.86 0.02
CA ALA A 262 1.85 15.70 0.40
C ALA A 262 2.24 16.73 -0.69
N GLY A 263 1.29 17.39 -1.29
CA GLY A 263 1.57 18.42 -2.29
C GLY A 263 2.47 17.89 -3.42
N LYS A 264 3.44 18.69 -3.84
CA LYS A 264 4.40 18.32 -4.91
C LYS A 264 5.31 17.14 -4.55
N GLU A 265 5.36 16.77 -3.28
CA GLU A 265 6.12 15.62 -2.79
C GLU A 265 5.31 14.31 -2.81
N SER A 266 4.05 14.34 -3.29
CA SER A 266 3.23 13.17 -3.58
C SER A 266 2.95 13.10 -5.08
N ALA A 267 3.54 12.11 -5.75
CA ALA A 267 3.39 11.96 -7.20
C ALA A 267 3.39 10.48 -7.62
N ILE A 268 2.53 10.16 -8.57
CA ILE A 268 2.50 8.86 -9.24
C ILE A 268 2.81 8.98 -10.71
N ALA A 269 3.43 7.98 -11.29
CA ALA A 269 3.71 7.96 -12.72
C ALA A 269 3.63 6.55 -13.33
N GLN A 270 3.35 6.52 -14.64
CA GLN A 270 3.44 5.32 -15.46
C GLN A 270 4.04 5.68 -16.82
N VAL A 271 4.95 4.84 -17.34
CA VAL A 271 5.49 5.00 -18.68
C VAL A 271 4.72 4.09 -19.63
N VAL A 272 4.18 4.68 -20.70
CA VAL A 272 3.42 3.98 -21.73
C VAL A 272 4.11 4.02 -23.08
N ILE A 273 3.89 2.99 -23.91
CA ILE A 273 4.35 2.97 -25.27
C ILE A 273 3.37 3.77 -26.13
N THR A 274 3.88 4.76 -26.85
CA THR A 274 3.13 5.64 -27.75
C THR A 274 3.75 5.62 -29.16
N TYR A 275 2.98 6.06 -30.18
CA TYR A 275 3.48 6.21 -31.54
C TYR A 275 3.76 7.69 -31.83
N ILE A 276 4.97 8.00 -32.24
CA ILE A 276 5.39 9.37 -32.57
C ILE A 276 4.43 9.97 -33.60
N GLY A 277 3.99 11.20 -33.34
CA GLY A 277 3.06 11.94 -34.20
C GLY A 277 1.58 11.61 -33.98
N LYS A 278 1.25 10.52 -33.27
CA LYS A 278 -0.13 10.16 -32.94
C LYS A 278 -0.66 11.02 -31.79
N VAL A 279 -1.96 11.37 -31.87
CA VAL A 279 -2.63 12.16 -30.85
C VAL A 279 -3.34 11.25 -29.87
N TYR A 280 -3.28 11.62 -28.58
CA TYR A 280 -3.87 10.90 -27.47
C TYR A 280 -4.70 11.85 -26.60
N ASP A 281 -5.76 11.31 -26.00
CA ASP A 281 -6.54 11.94 -24.94
C ASP A 281 -6.24 11.21 -23.61
N LEU A 282 -5.71 11.94 -22.65
CA LEU A 282 -5.61 11.54 -21.25
C LEU A 282 -6.80 12.11 -20.51
N THR A 283 -7.61 11.28 -19.88
CA THR A 283 -8.74 11.68 -19.03
C THR A 283 -8.57 11.04 -17.65
N PHE A 284 -9.04 11.73 -16.61
CA PHE A 284 -8.95 11.27 -15.22
C PHE A 284 -9.92 12.03 -14.34
N SER A 285 -10.27 11.45 -13.19
CA SER A 285 -11.08 12.10 -12.16
C SER A 285 -10.20 12.72 -11.10
N VAL A 286 -10.57 13.92 -10.65
CA VAL A 286 -9.97 14.65 -9.52
C VAL A 286 -11.05 14.92 -8.51
N GLY A 287 -10.89 14.48 -7.27
CA GLY A 287 -11.89 14.64 -6.22
C GLY A 287 -11.28 14.83 -4.83
N ASP A 288 -12.11 14.68 -3.80
CA ASP A 288 -11.67 14.57 -2.42
C ASP A 288 -12.15 13.25 -1.76
N ALA A 289 -11.42 12.81 -0.77
CA ALA A 289 -11.64 11.53 -0.10
C ALA A 289 -12.77 11.55 0.94
N ASN A 290 -13.51 12.64 1.12
CA ASN A 290 -14.48 12.79 2.23
C ASN A 290 -13.84 12.57 3.62
N ASN A 291 -12.65 13.12 3.81
CA ASN A 291 -11.83 12.90 5.01
C ASN A 291 -11.47 14.22 5.72
N ALA A 292 -12.36 15.19 5.70
CA ALA A 292 -12.18 16.53 6.24
C ALA A 292 -11.07 17.35 5.54
N CYS A 293 -10.77 17.03 4.28
CA CYS A 293 -9.81 17.76 3.45
C CYS A 293 -10.51 18.88 2.69
N GLU A 294 -10.69 20.05 3.30
CA GLU A 294 -11.36 21.19 2.70
C GLU A 294 -10.37 22.20 2.11
N GLY A 295 -10.79 22.86 1.03
CA GLY A 295 -10.03 23.94 0.43
C GLY A 295 -9.77 23.79 -1.06
N SER A 296 -8.95 24.69 -1.58
CA SER A 296 -8.55 24.69 -2.98
C SER A 296 -7.44 23.68 -3.22
N MET A 297 -7.66 22.78 -4.14
CA MET A 297 -6.71 21.77 -4.59
C MET A 297 -6.43 21.93 -6.08
N VAL A 298 -5.25 21.61 -6.54
CA VAL A 298 -4.93 21.59 -7.96
C VAL A 298 -4.10 20.35 -8.25
N VAL A 299 -4.59 19.50 -9.15
CA VAL A 299 -3.81 18.41 -9.70
C VAL A 299 -3.15 18.87 -10.98
N GLU A 300 -1.85 18.65 -11.09
CA GLU A 300 -1.12 18.83 -12.33
C GLU A 300 -0.84 17.45 -12.94
N ALA A 301 -1.33 17.26 -14.16
CA ALA A 301 -1.14 16.06 -14.96
C ALA A 301 -0.18 16.34 -16.12
N PHE A 302 0.74 15.41 -16.35
CA PHE A 302 1.75 15.49 -17.40
C PHE A 302 1.61 14.32 -18.37
N ALA A 303 1.83 14.59 -19.66
CA ALA A 303 2.01 13.59 -20.70
C ALA A 303 3.25 13.94 -21.55
N GLY A 304 4.41 13.42 -21.13
CA GLY A 304 5.70 13.87 -21.66
C GLY A 304 5.98 15.32 -21.24
N GLN A 305 5.97 16.25 -22.20
CA GLN A 305 6.19 17.69 -21.97
C GLN A 305 4.88 18.48 -21.88
N ASP A 306 3.77 17.91 -22.33
CA ASP A 306 2.46 18.55 -22.23
C ASP A 306 1.91 18.42 -20.82
N THR A 307 1.23 19.46 -20.34
CA THR A 307 0.68 19.52 -18.97
C THR A 307 -0.69 20.18 -18.94
N VAL A 308 -1.47 19.82 -17.93
CA VAL A 308 -2.74 20.49 -17.59
C VAL A 308 -2.88 20.59 -16.08
N GLN A 309 -3.37 21.72 -15.61
CA GLN A 309 -3.77 21.92 -14.22
C GLN A 309 -5.28 21.81 -14.10
N VAL A 310 -5.74 20.97 -13.17
CA VAL A 310 -7.16 20.75 -12.88
C VAL A 310 -7.44 21.25 -11.47
N PRO A 311 -8.06 22.44 -11.33
CA PRO A 311 -8.47 22.95 -10.04
C PRO A 311 -9.69 22.21 -9.52
N TYR A 312 -9.72 21.95 -8.22
CA TYR A 312 -10.86 21.36 -7.52
C TYR A 312 -11.07 22.07 -6.18
N GLN A 313 -12.28 22.59 -5.96
CA GLN A 313 -12.66 23.19 -4.68
C GLN A 313 -13.33 22.13 -3.81
N SER A 314 -12.56 21.58 -2.88
CA SER A 314 -13.07 20.58 -1.95
C SER A 314 -13.91 21.19 -0.85
N LYS A 315 -15.00 20.50 -0.50
CA LYS A 315 -15.83 20.75 0.69
C LYS A 315 -15.63 19.67 1.76
N GLY A 316 -14.63 18.80 1.59
CA GLY A 316 -14.35 17.69 2.51
C GLY A 316 -15.44 16.60 2.55
N LYS A 317 -16.34 16.56 1.55
CA LYS A 317 -17.54 15.70 1.52
C LYS A 317 -17.59 14.78 0.31
N GLY A 318 -16.44 14.58 -0.35
CA GLY A 318 -16.38 13.84 -1.60
C GLY A 318 -16.80 14.68 -2.82
N GLY A 319 -17.00 13.99 -3.94
CA GLY A 319 -17.25 14.57 -5.23
C GLY A 319 -16.00 14.65 -6.09
N SER A 320 -16.18 14.84 -7.40
CA SER A 320 -15.07 14.88 -8.34
C SER A 320 -15.40 15.71 -9.58
N VAL A 321 -14.34 16.10 -10.31
CA VAL A 321 -14.38 16.72 -11.64
C VAL A 321 -13.52 15.92 -12.59
N THR A 322 -13.80 16.00 -13.90
CA THR A 322 -12.97 15.30 -14.91
C THR A 322 -11.89 16.24 -15.42
N GLY A 323 -10.63 15.79 -15.35
CA GLY A 323 -9.48 16.38 -16.02
C GLY A 323 -9.30 15.80 -17.42
N LYS A 324 -8.80 16.61 -18.35
CA LYS A 324 -8.49 16.17 -19.72
C LYS A 324 -7.26 16.87 -20.27
N LEU A 325 -6.34 16.09 -20.84
CA LEU A 325 -5.16 16.57 -21.56
C LEU A 325 -5.09 15.89 -22.93
N ARG A 326 -5.14 16.66 -24.01
CA ARG A 326 -4.86 16.18 -25.36
C ARG A 326 -3.44 16.52 -25.72
N PHE A 327 -2.68 15.53 -26.16
CA PHE A 327 -1.29 15.71 -26.55
C PHE A 327 -0.92 14.90 -27.82
N LYS A 328 0.15 15.31 -28.49
CA LYS A 328 0.76 14.59 -29.60
C LYS A 328 2.06 13.95 -29.13
N ALA A 329 2.16 12.63 -29.22
CA ALA A 329 3.38 11.95 -28.81
C ALA A 329 4.60 12.35 -29.65
N VAL A 330 5.67 12.75 -28.99
CA VAL A 330 6.95 13.13 -29.57
C VAL A 330 8.04 12.06 -29.38
N THR A 331 7.76 11.04 -28.57
CA THR A 331 8.62 9.89 -28.28
C THR A 331 7.83 8.59 -28.32
N GLU A 332 8.52 7.45 -28.43
CA GLU A 332 7.89 6.12 -28.34
C GLU A 332 7.51 5.73 -26.91
N ARG A 333 8.03 6.41 -25.92
CA ARG A 333 7.76 6.19 -24.50
C ARG A 333 7.33 7.51 -23.87
N THR A 334 6.05 7.61 -23.52
CA THR A 334 5.49 8.80 -22.88
C THR A 334 5.29 8.53 -21.39
N ARG A 335 5.82 9.40 -20.54
CA ARG A 335 5.59 9.38 -19.10
C ARG A 335 4.31 10.13 -18.80
N ILE A 336 3.36 9.44 -18.19
CA ILE A 336 2.14 10.02 -17.61
C ILE A 336 2.40 10.18 -16.12
N ARG A 337 2.19 11.40 -15.58
CA ARG A 337 2.48 11.72 -14.18
C ARG A 337 1.39 12.59 -13.61
N PHE A 338 1.09 12.40 -12.33
CA PHE A 338 0.16 13.23 -11.55
C PHE A 338 0.83 13.67 -10.26
N LEU A 339 0.64 14.94 -9.90
CA LEU A 339 1.03 15.49 -8.59
C LEU A 339 -0.01 16.50 -8.10
N SER A 340 -0.05 16.72 -6.80
CA SER A 340 -0.77 17.87 -6.22
C SER A 340 0.17 19.08 -6.17
N THR A 341 -0.32 20.28 -6.53
CA THR A 341 0.53 21.49 -6.52
C THR A 341 0.66 22.11 -5.13
N PHE A 342 -0.25 21.82 -4.21
CA PHE A 342 -0.31 22.43 -2.89
C PHE A 342 -0.35 21.38 -1.79
N TYR A 343 0.19 21.71 -0.63
CA TYR A 343 -0.09 21.03 0.62
C TYR A 343 -1.47 21.45 1.14
N THR A 344 -2.25 20.48 1.58
CA THR A 344 -3.54 20.69 2.21
C THR A 344 -3.55 19.96 3.55
N MET A 345 -4.17 20.54 4.55
CA MET A 345 -4.35 19.93 5.87
C MET A 345 -5.83 19.69 6.11
N LYS A 346 -6.14 18.66 6.87
CA LYS A 346 -7.50 18.40 7.32
C LYS A 346 -8.00 19.52 8.24
N ASN A 347 -9.30 19.78 8.20
CA ASN A 347 -9.94 20.79 9.05
C ASN A 347 -10.44 20.23 10.40
N ASP A 348 -10.08 18.99 10.74
CA ASP A 348 -10.43 18.30 11.99
C ASP A 348 -9.50 18.62 13.19
N ASN A 349 -8.63 19.61 13.02
CA ASN A 349 -7.59 20.03 14.01
C ASN A 349 -6.56 18.94 14.34
N SER A 350 -6.47 17.86 13.58
CA SER A 350 -5.45 16.82 13.79
C SER A 350 -4.05 17.25 13.35
N GLY A 351 -3.95 18.28 12.51
CA GLY A 351 -2.70 18.65 11.86
C GLY A 351 -2.26 17.69 10.74
N SER A 352 -3.13 16.74 10.37
CA SER A 352 -2.82 15.73 9.37
C SER A 352 -2.88 16.28 7.95
N LEU A 353 -1.96 15.82 7.09
CA LEU A 353 -1.94 16.14 5.66
C LEU A 353 -3.03 15.35 4.92
N CYS A 354 -3.54 15.97 3.88
CA CYS A 354 -4.49 15.38 2.95
C CYS A 354 -4.32 15.98 1.55
N GLY A 355 -5.06 15.48 0.57
CA GLY A 355 -4.92 16.01 -0.79
C GLY A 355 -6.01 15.55 -1.74
N PRO A 356 -5.87 15.91 -3.02
CA PRO A 356 -6.81 15.48 -4.04
C PRO A 356 -6.70 13.98 -4.31
N VAL A 357 -7.85 13.37 -4.59
CA VAL A 357 -7.97 11.98 -5.04
C VAL A 357 -7.87 11.93 -6.55
N ILE A 358 -7.11 10.99 -7.09
CA ILE A 358 -7.02 10.66 -8.52
C ILE A 358 -7.63 9.29 -8.76
N ASP A 359 -8.43 9.19 -9.83
CA ASP A 359 -9.07 7.94 -10.24
C ASP A 359 -9.46 7.94 -11.72
N ASP A 360 -9.92 6.79 -12.20
CA ASP A 360 -10.44 6.56 -13.56
C ASP A 360 -9.54 7.12 -14.67
N VAL A 361 -8.25 6.84 -14.57
CA VAL A 361 -7.23 7.34 -15.51
C VAL A 361 -7.26 6.54 -16.80
N LYS A 362 -7.55 7.21 -17.91
CA LYS A 362 -7.63 6.62 -19.24
C LYS A 362 -6.73 7.36 -20.22
N LEU A 363 -5.94 6.63 -20.97
CA LEU A 363 -5.14 7.14 -22.09
C LEU A 363 -5.59 6.45 -23.37
N LEU A 364 -6.28 7.19 -24.23
CA LEU A 364 -6.87 6.68 -25.45
C LEU A 364 -6.23 7.33 -26.68
N SER A 365 -6.00 6.54 -27.72
CA SER A 365 -5.57 7.13 -29.02
C SER A 365 -6.76 7.75 -29.75
N VAL A 366 -6.58 9.00 -30.20
CA VAL A 366 -7.57 9.67 -31.02
C VAL A 366 -7.59 9.06 -32.42
N ARG A 367 -8.76 8.57 -32.86
CA ARG A 367 -8.99 8.11 -34.24
C ARG A 367 -9.49 9.31 -35.05
N TYR A 368 -8.75 9.72 -36.05
CA TYR A 368 -9.31 10.62 -37.05
C TYR A 368 -10.22 9.80 -37.97
N PRO A 369 -11.45 10.26 -38.25
CA PRO A 369 -12.25 9.65 -39.29
C PRO A 369 -11.42 9.71 -40.59
N ASN A 370 -11.27 8.56 -41.27
CA ASN A 370 -10.64 8.53 -42.57
C ASN A 370 -11.35 9.54 -43.45
N LYS A 371 -10.68 10.60 -43.86
CA LYS A 371 -11.14 11.40 -44.98
C LYS A 371 -11.03 10.45 -46.21
N HIS A 372 -12.13 9.82 -46.57
CA HIS A 372 -12.21 9.23 -47.90
C HIS A 372 -11.96 10.35 -48.90
N PRO A 373 -11.05 10.16 -49.87
CA PRO A 373 -10.83 11.11 -50.93
C PRO A 373 -12.07 11.27 -51.81
#